data_697cb0d2ea1e11a20e84c447d40ee51a
#
_entry.id   697cb0d2ea1e11a20e84c447d40ee51a
#
_cell.length_a   1.000
_cell.length_b   1.000
_cell.length_c   1.000
_cell.angle_alpha   90.00
_cell.angle_beta   90.00
_cell.angle_gamma   90.00
#
_symmetry.space_group_name_H-M   'P 1'
#
loop_
_entity.id
_entity.type
_entity.pdbx_description
1 polymer ?
#
loop_
_entity_poly.entity_id
_entity_poly.type
_entity_poly.pdbx_seq_one_letter_code
_entity_poly.pdbx_strand_id
1 'polypeptide(L)'
;MAGKTGRGQVSRSTGAAAPVVETDTVAVVAAEPGEAAALVAAEAGSAIAVICMRQGGKDERAALDRALSAATERGCRSLGAPRVVDATNGGATDALLAELRRLRPHRLSIADPDPTHVSFDEEEGRAVHSAPAERSAVALDALAAARAYQLDSSVPVFVDCRRGDADERLGTASGLRYPATTGWLTDGIDGRLSAFLPTAAGVVRWTQSLPGSDDWYGPELLVGPRLMPGLRVVRDPNGFVHLFGLGRIAHKGAGDTVDVVHAAQYQTGLPLTPWHSLEGPNPNSENKSREVGFPAAAFDSAGGLFVFVRNFGHSVSYREQGADGTWRPWRHLSGARVADDLAAVATAQGDVELYARARDSVGVVRWYRPGRDAAWTEDRAVPFAPRPGSMSAGPEPGTVIYRDLRTNEPCLWWPGARAPLPLGSPDGEGPVTGVRGVDVDGWAYSLLVRSARDDECVVGAYAEGRADAGVWWNGVGGRAVGSPAVVRDRTGMVTLAILSAGSRPAVTHRESPHSGFEFGSWHAV
;
A
#
# COMPACT_ATOMS: atom_id res chain seq x y z
N MET A 1 34.65 27.52 58.80
CA MET A 1 34.28 26.23 59.35
C MET A 1 33.46 25.42 58.35
N ALA A 2 34.12 24.51 57.83
CA ALA A 2 33.82 23.15 57.36
C ALA A 2 32.48 22.92 56.67
N GLY A 3 32.58 22.79 55.35
CA GLY A 3 31.58 22.20 54.47
C GLY A 3 31.52 20.69 54.60
N LYS A 4 30.35 20.14 54.38
CA LYS A 4 30.14 18.71 54.12
C LYS A 4 29.63 18.52 52.71
N THR A 5 30.46 17.96 51.86
CA THR A 5 30.14 17.45 50.52
C THR A 5 29.32 16.16 50.65
N GLY A 6 28.07 16.20 50.23
CA GLY A 6 27.24 15.01 50.03
C GLY A 6 27.50 14.43 48.63
N ARG A 7 28.11 13.25 48.56
CA ARG A 7 28.19 12.45 47.33
C ARG A 7 26.83 11.81 47.05
N GLY A 8 26.17 12.25 46.00
CA GLY A 8 25.00 11.56 45.46
C GLY A 8 25.45 10.23 44.83
N GLN A 9 24.91 9.13 45.31
CA GLN A 9 24.99 7.83 44.64
C GLN A 9 24.16 7.84 43.36
N VAL A 10 24.83 7.68 42.22
CA VAL A 10 24.20 7.36 40.95
C VAL A 10 23.74 5.91 41.02
N SER A 11 22.44 5.70 41.14
CA SER A 11 21.85 4.37 41.00
C SER A 11 22.01 3.93 39.56
N ARG A 12 22.77 2.87 39.33
CA ARG A 12 22.79 2.17 38.03
C ARG A 12 21.45 1.51 37.85
N SER A 13 20.64 2.01 36.89
CA SER A 13 19.48 1.29 36.41
C SER A 13 19.95 -0.01 35.77
N THR A 14 19.45 -1.11 36.29
CA THR A 14 19.57 -2.45 35.73
C THR A 14 19.00 -2.41 34.31
N GLY A 15 19.85 -2.69 33.31
CA GLY A 15 19.49 -2.70 31.92
C GLY A 15 18.30 -3.63 31.67
N ALA A 16 17.20 -3.06 31.19
CA ALA A 16 16.18 -3.83 30.56
C ALA A 16 16.84 -4.54 29.37
N ALA A 17 16.64 -5.85 29.25
CA ALA A 17 17.09 -6.62 28.12
C ALA A 17 16.52 -5.95 26.85
N ALA A 18 17.38 -5.67 25.87
CA ALA A 18 16.94 -5.14 24.60
C ALA A 18 15.84 -6.07 24.06
N PRO A 19 14.73 -5.52 23.56
CA PRO A 19 13.66 -6.34 23.00
C PRO A 19 14.26 -7.21 21.90
N VAL A 20 13.94 -8.51 21.93
CA VAL A 20 14.30 -9.44 20.85
C VAL A 20 13.63 -8.90 19.60
N VAL A 21 14.42 -8.36 18.68
CA VAL A 21 13.92 -7.91 17.38
C VAL A 21 13.49 -9.16 16.63
N GLU A 22 12.19 -9.42 16.63
CA GLU A 22 11.63 -10.45 15.76
C GLU A 22 11.98 -10.09 14.33
N THR A 23 12.64 -11.01 13.63
CA THR A 23 13.05 -10.81 12.24
C THR A 23 11.96 -11.42 11.35
N ASP A 24 11.44 -10.65 10.39
CA ASP A 24 10.52 -11.18 9.38
C ASP A 24 11.13 -12.36 8.64
N THR A 25 10.33 -13.41 8.47
CA THR A 25 10.65 -14.50 7.55
C THR A 25 9.95 -14.25 6.23
N VAL A 26 10.74 -14.03 5.19
CA VAL A 26 10.28 -13.76 3.82
C VAL A 26 10.51 -14.97 2.95
N ALA A 27 9.46 -15.51 2.33
CA ALA A 27 9.59 -16.48 1.25
C ALA A 27 9.61 -15.74 -0.09
N VAL A 28 10.73 -15.75 -0.76
CA VAL A 28 10.88 -15.27 -2.15
C VAL A 28 10.56 -16.44 -3.07
N VAL A 29 9.47 -16.34 -3.85
CA VAL A 29 9.03 -17.38 -4.79
C VAL A 29 9.14 -16.85 -6.22
N ALA A 30 9.90 -17.56 -7.05
CA ALA A 30 10.22 -17.16 -8.40
C ALA A 30 10.18 -18.34 -9.37
N ALA A 31 9.98 -18.09 -10.64
CA ALA A 31 10.06 -19.12 -11.67
C ALA A 31 11.50 -19.62 -11.83
N GLU A 32 12.49 -18.74 -11.72
CA GLU A 32 13.90 -19.02 -11.97
C GLU A 32 14.83 -18.13 -11.11
N PRO A 33 16.11 -18.50 -10.94
CA PRO A 33 17.04 -17.74 -10.10
C PRO A 33 17.27 -16.29 -10.54
N GLY A 34 17.18 -15.98 -11.83
CA GLY A 34 17.31 -14.61 -12.34
C GLY A 34 16.21 -13.69 -11.82
N GLU A 35 14.96 -14.17 -11.82
CA GLU A 35 13.83 -13.47 -11.22
C GLU A 35 13.99 -13.36 -9.69
N ALA A 36 14.37 -14.45 -9.02
CA ALA A 36 14.60 -14.44 -7.58
C ALA A 36 15.66 -13.41 -7.18
N ALA A 37 16.71 -13.21 -7.99
CA ALA A 37 17.74 -12.20 -7.74
C ALA A 37 17.15 -10.78 -7.70
N ALA A 38 16.24 -10.44 -8.61
CA ALA A 38 15.58 -9.15 -8.64
C ALA A 38 14.67 -8.94 -7.40
N LEU A 39 13.94 -9.98 -6.99
CA LEU A 39 13.09 -9.92 -5.79
C LEU A 39 13.92 -9.76 -4.51
N VAL A 40 15.01 -10.52 -4.36
CA VAL A 40 15.95 -10.45 -3.23
C VAL A 40 16.64 -9.09 -3.14
N ALA A 41 16.93 -8.45 -4.28
CA ALA A 41 17.59 -7.15 -4.31
C ALA A 41 16.82 -6.04 -3.58
N ALA A 42 15.51 -6.22 -3.41
CA ALA A 42 14.64 -5.26 -2.75
C ALA A 42 14.43 -5.55 -1.24
N GLU A 43 14.98 -6.65 -0.71
CA GLU A 43 14.82 -7.02 0.70
C GLU A 43 15.92 -6.41 1.58
N ALA A 44 15.53 -6.02 2.80
CA ALA A 44 16.44 -5.53 3.84
C ALA A 44 15.99 -6.00 5.23
N GLY A 45 16.94 -6.34 6.10
CA GLY A 45 16.70 -6.64 7.50
C GLY A 45 15.86 -7.90 7.80
N SER A 46 15.61 -8.77 6.81
CA SER A 46 14.72 -9.92 6.89
C SER A 46 15.47 -11.25 6.87
N ALA A 47 14.84 -12.31 7.36
CA ALA A 47 15.30 -13.69 7.13
C ALA A 47 14.69 -14.21 5.82
N ILE A 48 15.52 -14.44 4.80
CA ILE A 48 15.08 -14.75 3.43
C ILE A 48 15.23 -16.24 3.14
N ALA A 49 14.18 -16.86 2.65
CA ALA A 49 14.18 -18.17 2.00
C ALA A 49 13.82 -18.01 0.53
N VAL A 50 14.64 -18.56 -0.36
CA VAL A 50 14.41 -18.52 -1.81
C VAL A 50 13.89 -19.86 -2.32
N ILE A 51 12.80 -19.83 -3.07
CA ILE A 51 12.16 -20.97 -3.71
C ILE A 51 12.05 -20.66 -5.21
N CYS A 52 12.67 -21.50 -6.05
CA CYS A 52 12.58 -21.43 -7.50
C CYS A 52 11.84 -22.64 -8.04
N MET A 53 11.05 -22.46 -9.09
CA MET A 53 10.38 -23.57 -9.76
C MET A 53 11.27 -24.27 -10.80
N ARG A 54 12.38 -23.64 -11.20
CA ARG A 54 13.37 -24.17 -12.13
C ARG A 54 14.81 -23.90 -11.65
N GLN A 55 15.75 -24.74 -12.09
CA GLN A 55 17.15 -24.57 -11.70
C GLN A 55 17.83 -23.34 -12.31
N GLY A 56 17.36 -22.87 -13.44
CA GLY A 56 17.97 -21.79 -14.21
C GLY A 56 19.38 -22.07 -14.71
N GLY A 57 19.92 -21.14 -15.48
CA GLY A 57 21.28 -21.18 -16.02
C GLY A 57 22.36 -20.84 -14.98
N LYS A 58 23.63 -21.03 -15.38
CA LYS A 58 24.79 -20.71 -14.52
C LYS A 58 24.84 -19.21 -14.17
N ASP A 59 24.55 -18.34 -15.13
CA ASP A 59 24.63 -16.89 -14.96
C ASP A 59 23.51 -16.35 -14.06
N GLU A 60 22.31 -16.95 -14.16
CA GLU A 60 21.17 -16.62 -13.30
C GLU A 60 21.44 -17.01 -11.84
N ARG A 61 21.99 -18.19 -11.60
CA ARG A 61 22.41 -18.62 -10.26
C ARG A 61 23.49 -17.71 -9.69
N ALA A 62 24.48 -17.33 -10.49
CA ALA A 62 25.51 -16.39 -10.07
C ALA A 62 24.93 -14.99 -9.78
N ALA A 63 23.89 -14.55 -10.49
CA ALA A 63 23.16 -13.32 -10.19
C ALA A 63 22.44 -13.41 -8.84
N LEU A 64 21.77 -14.52 -8.57
CA LEU A 64 21.11 -14.78 -7.29
C LEU A 64 22.09 -14.80 -6.12
N ASP A 65 23.24 -15.46 -6.27
CA ASP A 65 24.29 -15.49 -5.23
C ASP A 65 24.81 -14.08 -4.91
N ARG A 66 25.01 -13.25 -5.94
CA ARG A 66 25.38 -11.83 -5.73
C ARG A 66 24.28 -11.04 -5.03
N ALA A 67 23.02 -11.25 -5.41
CA ALA A 67 21.88 -10.58 -4.77
C ALA A 67 21.72 -10.95 -3.29
N LEU A 68 21.91 -12.25 -2.95
CA LEU A 68 21.89 -12.73 -1.56
C LEU A 68 23.06 -12.17 -0.74
N SER A 69 24.25 -12.07 -1.35
CA SER A 69 25.41 -11.45 -0.69
C SER A 69 25.14 -9.96 -0.39
N ALA A 70 24.66 -9.21 -1.36
CA ALA A 70 24.28 -7.80 -1.18
C ALA A 70 23.11 -7.62 -0.18
N ALA A 71 22.14 -8.53 -0.14
CA ALA A 71 21.07 -8.52 0.86
C ALA A 71 21.63 -8.76 2.28
N THR A 72 22.66 -9.61 2.42
CA THR A 72 23.33 -9.82 3.71
C THR A 72 24.01 -8.54 4.20
N GLU A 73 24.63 -7.77 3.32
CA GLU A 73 25.19 -6.45 3.65
C GLU A 73 24.11 -5.45 4.12
N ARG A 74 22.88 -5.59 3.63
CA ARG A 74 21.70 -4.82 4.08
C ARG A 74 21.03 -5.39 5.33
N GLY A 75 21.66 -6.34 6.02
CA GLY A 75 21.17 -6.92 7.26
C GLY A 75 20.21 -8.12 7.09
N CYS A 76 20.06 -8.66 5.87
CA CYS A 76 19.28 -9.87 5.68
C CYS A 76 20.07 -11.12 6.12
N ARG A 77 19.32 -12.15 6.53
CA ARG A 77 19.87 -13.48 6.85
C ARG A 77 19.29 -14.52 5.89
N SER A 78 20.12 -15.26 5.18
CA SER A 78 19.65 -16.40 4.39
C SER A 78 19.24 -17.56 5.28
N LEU A 79 18.07 -18.16 5.00
CA LEU A 79 17.55 -19.34 5.70
C LEU A 79 17.98 -20.66 5.04
N GLY A 80 19.07 -20.65 4.30
CA GLY A 80 19.67 -21.80 3.64
C GLY A 80 19.90 -21.55 2.15
N ALA A 81 20.37 -22.58 1.45
CA ALA A 81 20.54 -22.51 0.01
C ALA A 81 19.20 -22.37 -0.71
N PRO A 82 19.16 -21.66 -1.87
CA PRO A 82 17.97 -21.60 -2.71
C PRO A 82 17.46 -23.00 -3.05
N ARG A 83 16.16 -23.22 -2.90
CA ARG A 83 15.53 -24.51 -3.18
C ARG A 83 14.87 -24.49 -4.53
N VAL A 84 15.09 -25.56 -5.28
CA VAL A 84 14.31 -25.82 -6.50
C VAL A 84 13.21 -26.81 -6.15
N VAL A 85 11.97 -26.44 -6.42
CA VAL A 85 10.79 -27.24 -6.12
C VAL A 85 10.33 -27.92 -7.40
N ASP A 86 10.25 -29.25 -7.35
CA ASP A 86 9.74 -30.06 -8.46
C ASP A 86 8.21 -30.16 -8.35
N ALA A 87 7.53 -29.62 -9.34
CA ALA A 87 6.07 -29.65 -9.42
C ALA A 87 5.48 -30.89 -10.10
N THR A 88 6.31 -31.88 -10.46
CA THR A 88 5.87 -33.03 -11.27
C THR A 88 4.94 -34.01 -10.55
N ASN A 89 4.90 -33.98 -9.20
CA ASN A 89 4.19 -34.97 -8.37
C ASN A 89 3.04 -34.44 -7.55
N GLY A 90 2.40 -33.36 -7.90
CA GLY A 90 1.28 -32.84 -7.08
C GLY A 90 0.80 -31.44 -7.47
N GLY A 91 1.36 -30.88 -8.52
CA GLY A 91 1.10 -29.51 -8.91
C GLY A 91 1.98 -28.49 -8.17
N ALA A 92 2.17 -27.33 -8.79
CA ALA A 92 3.05 -26.28 -8.26
C ALA A 92 2.52 -25.71 -6.92
N THR A 93 1.22 -25.51 -6.80
CA THR A 93 0.58 -25.00 -5.58
C THR A 93 0.81 -25.89 -4.36
N ASP A 94 0.66 -27.22 -4.49
CA ASP A 94 0.86 -28.17 -3.38
C ASP A 94 2.32 -28.24 -2.95
N ALA A 95 3.24 -28.24 -3.92
CA ALA A 95 4.67 -28.24 -3.66
C ALA A 95 5.11 -26.95 -2.93
N LEU A 96 4.61 -25.79 -3.36
CA LEU A 96 4.84 -24.51 -2.68
C LEU A 96 4.22 -24.50 -1.28
N LEU A 97 3.00 -25.02 -1.10
CA LEU A 97 2.34 -25.10 0.20
C LEU A 97 3.17 -25.92 1.20
N ALA A 98 3.76 -27.03 0.77
CA ALA A 98 4.64 -27.84 1.61
C ALA A 98 5.87 -27.04 2.07
N GLU A 99 6.48 -26.24 1.19
CA GLU A 99 7.60 -25.38 1.55
C GLU A 99 7.17 -24.24 2.50
N LEU A 100 6.03 -23.59 2.26
CA LEU A 100 5.52 -22.54 3.15
C LEU A 100 5.21 -23.07 4.55
N ARG A 101 4.65 -24.28 4.67
CA ARG A 101 4.44 -24.95 5.97
C ARG A 101 5.75 -25.21 6.72
N ARG A 102 6.81 -25.54 6.00
CA ARG A 102 8.15 -25.76 6.58
C ARG A 102 8.82 -24.45 7.01
N LEU A 103 8.70 -23.39 6.19
CA LEU A 103 9.35 -22.11 6.40
C LEU A 103 8.61 -21.20 7.40
N ARG A 104 7.28 -21.32 7.45
CA ARG A 104 6.38 -20.46 8.24
C ARG A 104 6.63 -18.97 7.99
N PRO A 105 6.53 -18.51 6.74
CA PRO A 105 6.84 -17.13 6.42
C PRO A 105 5.75 -16.18 6.92
N HIS A 106 6.16 -14.97 7.28
CA HIS A 106 5.26 -13.84 7.55
C HIS A 106 4.96 -13.04 6.28
N ARG A 107 5.92 -13.05 5.32
CA ARG A 107 5.77 -12.35 4.05
C ARG A 107 6.11 -13.26 2.87
N LEU A 108 5.43 -13.01 1.76
CA LEU A 108 5.67 -13.61 0.46
C LEU A 108 6.11 -12.52 -0.50
N SER A 109 7.28 -12.66 -1.13
CA SER A 109 7.77 -11.76 -2.18
C SER A 109 7.70 -12.51 -3.52
N ILE A 110 6.91 -11.98 -4.45
CA ILE A 110 6.61 -12.60 -5.75
C ILE A 110 6.61 -11.55 -6.87
N ALA A 111 6.68 -12.02 -8.12
CA ALA A 111 6.39 -11.21 -9.29
C ALA A 111 4.90 -10.85 -9.38
N ASP A 112 4.55 -9.94 -10.30
CA ASP A 112 3.16 -9.61 -10.57
C ASP A 112 2.41 -10.84 -11.10
N PRO A 113 1.37 -11.31 -10.38
CA PRO A 113 0.62 -12.50 -10.78
C PRO A 113 -0.26 -12.27 -12.02
N ASP A 114 -0.51 -11.03 -12.37
CA ASP A 114 -1.35 -10.67 -13.51
C ASP A 114 -0.89 -9.33 -14.09
N PRO A 115 0.24 -9.30 -14.81
CA PRO A 115 0.80 -8.07 -15.33
C PRO A 115 -0.19 -7.42 -16.28
N THR A 116 -0.65 -6.21 -15.91
CA THR A 116 -1.58 -5.43 -16.72
C THR A 116 -0.87 -4.57 -17.72
N HIS A 117 0.44 -4.47 -17.61
CA HIS A 117 1.21 -3.63 -18.48
C HIS A 117 1.45 -4.36 -19.79
N VAL A 118 0.74 -3.90 -20.83
CA VAL A 118 0.97 -4.30 -22.21
C VAL A 118 1.55 -3.10 -22.93
N SER A 119 2.81 -3.17 -23.36
CA SER A 119 3.35 -2.26 -24.35
C SER A 119 3.03 -2.84 -25.73
N PHE A 120 2.68 -1.98 -26.68
CA PHE A 120 2.57 -2.37 -28.07
C PHE A 120 3.96 -2.25 -28.71
N ASP A 121 4.48 -3.36 -29.18
CA ASP A 121 5.69 -3.36 -29.98
C ASP A 121 5.31 -3.03 -31.43
N GLU A 122 5.72 -1.85 -31.90
CA GLU A 122 5.39 -1.36 -33.23
C GLU A 122 6.11 -2.17 -34.33
N GLU A 123 7.29 -2.73 -34.05
CA GLU A 123 8.06 -3.52 -35.01
C GLU A 123 7.44 -4.91 -35.20
N GLU A 124 6.97 -5.53 -34.11
CA GLU A 124 6.35 -6.85 -34.16
C GLU A 124 4.82 -6.78 -34.37
N GLY A 125 4.21 -5.60 -34.28
CA GLY A 125 2.77 -5.39 -34.43
C GLY A 125 1.91 -6.12 -33.40
N ARG A 126 2.47 -6.45 -32.25
CA ARG A 126 1.81 -7.22 -31.19
C ARG A 126 1.94 -6.59 -29.80
N ALA A 127 1.05 -7.01 -28.92
CA ALA A 127 1.14 -6.65 -27.52
C ALA A 127 2.24 -7.46 -26.83
N VAL A 128 3.14 -6.75 -26.12
CA VAL A 128 4.20 -7.36 -25.30
C VAL A 128 3.83 -7.14 -23.84
N HIS A 129 3.71 -8.23 -23.10
CA HIS A 129 3.44 -8.20 -21.65
C HIS A 129 4.71 -7.87 -20.87
N SER A 130 4.55 -7.14 -19.77
CA SER A 130 5.66 -6.73 -18.89
C SER A 130 6.37 -7.89 -18.18
N ALA A 131 5.73 -9.05 -18.11
CA ALA A 131 6.35 -10.27 -17.57
C ALA A 131 5.98 -11.50 -18.41
N PRO A 132 6.86 -12.49 -18.53
CA PRO A 132 6.55 -13.77 -19.15
C PRO A 132 5.38 -14.47 -18.44
N ALA A 133 4.52 -15.13 -19.21
CA ALA A 133 3.34 -15.84 -18.69
C ALA A 133 3.70 -16.87 -17.61
N GLU A 134 4.87 -17.48 -17.70
CA GLU A 134 5.37 -18.46 -16.72
C GLU A 134 5.62 -17.84 -15.34
N ARG A 135 6.18 -16.63 -15.26
CA ARG A 135 6.40 -15.91 -14.00
C ARG A 135 5.07 -15.60 -13.31
N SER A 136 4.11 -15.12 -14.08
CA SER A 136 2.77 -14.86 -13.58
C SER A 136 2.05 -16.12 -13.08
N ALA A 137 2.23 -17.25 -13.78
CA ALA A 137 1.68 -18.53 -13.33
C ALA A 137 2.27 -18.97 -11.98
N VAL A 138 3.59 -18.89 -11.83
CA VAL A 138 4.26 -19.20 -10.55
C VAL A 138 3.80 -18.26 -9.43
N ALA A 139 3.66 -16.97 -9.71
CA ALA A 139 3.15 -16.01 -8.73
C ALA A 139 1.70 -16.34 -8.30
N LEU A 140 0.83 -16.77 -9.22
CA LEU A 140 -0.53 -17.22 -8.90
C LEU A 140 -0.54 -18.50 -8.05
N ASP A 141 0.32 -19.47 -8.36
CA ASP A 141 0.46 -20.68 -7.55
C ASP A 141 0.98 -20.35 -6.14
N ALA A 142 1.92 -19.42 -6.03
CA ALA A 142 2.45 -18.95 -4.76
C ALA A 142 1.37 -18.25 -3.91
N LEU A 143 0.54 -17.42 -4.52
CA LEU A 143 -0.61 -16.79 -3.85
C LEU A 143 -1.62 -17.85 -3.38
N ALA A 144 -1.92 -18.86 -4.20
CA ALA A 144 -2.83 -19.92 -3.84
C ALA A 144 -2.28 -20.77 -2.67
N ALA A 145 -1.00 -21.08 -2.70
CA ALA A 145 -0.30 -21.79 -1.63
C ALA A 145 -0.26 -20.98 -0.33
N ALA A 146 0.06 -19.68 -0.41
CA ALA A 146 0.09 -18.80 0.75
C ALA A 146 -1.30 -18.63 1.37
N ARG A 147 -2.35 -18.53 0.54
CA ARG A 147 -3.73 -18.50 1.02
C ARG A 147 -4.08 -19.79 1.78
N ALA A 148 -3.78 -20.95 1.22
CA ALA A 148 -4.02 -22.24 1.89
C ALA A 148 -3.23 -22.32 3.20
N TYR A 149 -1.95 -21.94 3.20
CA TYR A 149 -1.12 -21.93 4.39
C TYR A 149 -1.70 -21.01 5.49
N GLN A 150 -2.12 -19.81 5.16
CA GLN A 150 -2.70 -18.88 6.13
C GLN A 150 -4.04 -19.39 6.69
N LEU A 151 -4.89 -19.98 5.86
CA LEU A 151 -6.17 -20.56 6.32
C LEU A 151 -5.95 -21.74 7.26
N ASP A 152 -4.93 -22.56 7.02
CA ASP A 152 -4.59 -23.72 7.86
C ASP A 152 -3.91 -23.31 9.18
N SER A 153 -2.99 -22.34 9.12
CA SER A 153 -2.14 -21.97 10.26
C SER A 153 -2.67 -20.82 11.10
N SER A 154 -3.63 -20.05 10.58
CA SER A 154 -4.10 -18.78 11.15
C SER A 154 -3.00 -17.69 11.27
N VAL A 155 -1.83 -17.90 10.67
CA VAL A 155 -0.73 -16.93 10.65
C VAL A 155 -0.92 -15.99 9.46
N PRO A 156 -1.02 -14.67 9.65
CA PRO A 156 -1.11 -13.73 8.54
C PRO A 156 0.12 -13.80 7.63
N VAL A 157 -0.10 -13.89 6.33
CA VAL A 157 0.95 -13.84 5.31
C VAL A 157 0.73 -12.62 4.44
N PHE A 158 1.57 -11.61 4.61
CA PHE A 158 1.56 -10.41 3.79
C PHE A 158 2.22 -10.67 2.43
N VAL A 159 1.74 -10.00 1.39
CA VAL A 159 2.21 -10.28 0.03
C VAL A 159 2.76 -9.01 -0.60
N ASP A 160 4.03 -9.07 -0.97
CA ASP A 160 4.71 -8.06 -1.78
C ASP A 160 4.77 -8.52 -3.24
N CYS A 161 4.08 -7.80 -4.11
CA CYS A 161 4.21 -8.00 -5.55
C CYS A 161 5.17 -6.99 -6.14
N ARG A 162 6.23 -7.49 -6.75
CA ARG A 162 7.28 -6.66 -7.33
C ARG A 162 7.41 -6.93 -8.81
N ARG A 163 7.94 -5.95 -9.53
CA ARG A 163 8.35 -6.16 -10.91
C ARG A 163 9.68 -6.93 -10.92
N GLY A 164 9.68 -8.04 -11.60
CA GLY A 164 10.85 -8.90 -11.70
C GLY A 164 11.98 -8.39 -12.62
N ASP A 165 11.75 -7.29 -13.37
CA ASP A 165 12.75 -6.64 -14.21
C ASP A 165 12.60 -5.13 -14.09
N ALA A 166 13.64 -4.46 -13.60
CA ALA A 166 13.82 -3.05 -13.74
C ALA A 166 14.27 -2.72 -15.19
N ASP A 167 13.42 -2.98 -16.18
CA ASP A 167 13.67 -2.40 -17.50
C ASP A 167 13.33 -0.91 -17.39
N GLU A 168 14.38 -0.10 -17.26
CA GLU A 168 14.27 1.36 -17.21
C GLU A 168 13.49 1.94 -18.40
N ARG A 169 13.46 1.21 -19.53
CA ARG A 169 12.70 1.59 -20.73
C ARG A 169 11.20 1.52 -20.52
N LEU A 170 10.72 0.63 -19.65
CA LEU A 170 9.32 0.51 -19.26
C LEU A 170 8.96 1.42 -18.05
N GLY A 171 9.94 2.02 -17.40
CA GLY A 171 9.80 2.79 -16.17
C GLY A 171 8.86 3.99 -16.28
N THR A 172 8.76 4.63 -17.44
CA THR A 172 7.86 5.76 -17.68
C THR A 172 6.42 5.35 -17.94
N ALA A 173 6.19 4.15 -18.47
CA ALA A 173 4.88 3.69 -18.93
C ALA A 173 4.17 2.76 -17.92
N SER A 174 4.87 2.23 -16.91
CA SER A 174 4.29 1.27 -15.97
C SER A 174 4.20 1.84 -14.57
N GLY A 175 3.01 1.96 -14.07
CA GLY A 175 2.74 2.14 -12.65
C GLY A 175 2.86 0.81 -11.89
N LEU A 176 2.90 0.89 -10.57
CA LEU A 176 2.70 -0.28 -9.71
C LEU A 176 1.21 -0.61 -9.73
N ARG A 177 0.85 -1.77 -10.26
CA ARG A 177 -0.56 -2.21 -10.26
C ARG A 177 -1.11 -2.32 -8.83
N TYR A 178 -0.28 -2.76 -7.91
CA TYR A 178 -0.64 -2.92 -6.51
C TYR A 178 0.10 -1.87 -5.69
N PRO A 179 -0.46 -0.66 -5.53
CA PRO A 179 0.17 0.39 -4.75
C PRO A 179 0.25 0.00 -3.28
N ALA A 180 1.19 0.58 -2.57
CA ALA A 180 1.28 0.41 -1.12
C ALA A 180 -0.04 0.82 -0.46
N THR A 181 -0.51 0.00 0.48
CA THR A 181 -1.74 0.30 1.22
C THR A 181 -1.51 1.51 2.12
N THR A 182 -2.26 2.57 1.86
CA THR A 182 -2.27 3.78 2.68
C THR A 182 -3.62 3.92 3.38
N GLY A 183 -3.68 4.69 4.48
CA GLY A 183 -4.93 4.91 5.21
C GLY A 183 -5.50 3.64 5.86
N TRP A 184 -4.66 2.63 6.07
CA TRP A 184 -5.07 1.35 6.65
C TRP A 184 -5.37 1.40 8.15
N LEU A 185 -5.01 2.50 8.84
CA LEU A 185 -5.44 2.82 10.19
C LEU A 185 -6.59 3.84 10.11
N THR A 186 -7.71 3.56 10.77
CA THR A 186 -8.90 4.41 10.76
C THR A 186 -9.50 4.56 12.16
N ASP A 187 -10.15 5.69 12.43
CA ASP A 187 -10.99 5.87 13.60
C ASP A 187 -12.45 5.51 13.28
N GLY A 188 -13.06 4.67 14.10
CA GLY A 188 -14.47 4.32 14.00
C GLY A 188 -15.39 5.41 14.56
N ILE A 189 -16.69 5.30 14.26
CA ILE A 189 -17.71 6.21 14.83
C ILE A 189 -17.78 6.11 16.35
N ASP A 190 -17.40 4.98 16.91
CA ASP A 190 -17.31 4.72 18.35
C ASP A 190 -16.01 5.20 18.98
N GLY A 191 -15.14 5.87 18.22
CA GLY A 191 -13.85 6.38 18.65
C GLY A 191 -12.74 5.33 18.79
N ARG A 192 -13.02 4.05 18.51
CA ARG A 192 -11.99 3.02 18.50
C ARG A 192 -11.22 3.03 17.19
N LEU A 193 -9.92 2.82 17.26
CA LEU A 193 -9.09 2.65 16.08
C LEU A 193 -9.23 1.22 15.53
N SER A 194 -9.16 1.11 14.21
CA SER A 194 -9.10 -0.16 13.50
C SER A 194 -8.01 -0.11 12.42
N ALA A 195 -7.24 -1.19 12.31
CA ALA A 195 -6.22 -1.37 11.29
C ALA A 195 -6.65 -2.47 10.32
N PHE A 196 -6.56 -2.23 9.01
CA PHE A 196 -6.95 -3.15 7.95
C PHE A 196 -5.78 -3.37 7.00
N LEU A 197 -5.26 -4.58 6.93
CA LEU A 197 -4.12 -4.92 6.09
C LEU A 197 -4.42 -6.13 5.18
N PRO A 198 -4.05 -6.05 3.88
CA PRO A 198 -4.25 -7.16 2.96
C PRO A 198 -3.26 -8.28 3.23
N THR A 199 -3.76 -9.53 3.14
CA THR A 199 -2.96 -10.74 3.27
C THR A 199 -3.35 -11.75 2.20
N ALA A 200 -2.62 -12.85 2.09
CA ALA A 200 -2.88 -13.89 1.10
C ALA A 200 -4.30 -14.50 1.20
N ALA A 201 -4.89 -14.58 2.39
CA ALA A 201 -6.21 -15.18 2.57
C ALA A 201 -7.37 -14.16 2.61
N GLY A 202 -7.09 -12.88 2.65
CA GLY A 202 -8.09 -11.82 2.75
C GLY A 202 -7.52 -10.60 3.42
N VAL A 203 -8.35 -9.87 4.16
CA VAL A 203 -7.92 -8.72 4.95
C VAL A 203 -7.88 -9.13 6.42
N VAL A 204 -6.81 -8.79 7.11
CA VAL A 204 -6.77 -8.93 8.57
C VAL A 204 -7.11 -7.59 9.22
N ARG A 205 -7.90 -7.67 10.29
CA ARG A 205 -8.33 -6.52 11.08
C ARG A 205 -7.82 -6.63 12.51
N TRP A 206 -7.35 -5.51 13.05
CA TRP A 206 -7.18 -5.30 14.49
C TRP A 206 -8.08 -4.14 14.91
N THR A 207 -8.62 -4.20 16.11
CA THR A 207 -9.51 -3.14 16.62
C THR A 207 -9.17 -2.86 18.08
N GLN A 208 -9.01 -1.59 18.44
CA GLN A 208 -8.84 -1.19 19.84
C GLN A 208 -9.96 -1.75 20.71
N SER A 209 -9.63 -2.20 21.91
CA SER A 209 -10.62 -2.68 22.89
C SER A 209 -11.57 -1.56 23.33
N LEU A 210 -11.01 -0.39 23.61
CA LEU A 210 -11.70 0.85 23.98
C LEU A 210 -11.01 2.04 23.30
N PRO A 211 -11.71 3.17 23.07
CA PRO A 211 -11.08 4.38 22.57
C PRO A 211 -9.88 4.80 23.42
N GLY A 212 -8.73 5.01 22.76
CA GLY A 212 -7.47 5.43 23.41
C GLY A 212 -6.76 4.34 24.22
N SER A 213 -7.22 3.07 24.17
CA SER A 213 -6.57 1.94 24.85
C SER A 213 -5.37 1.43 24.06
N ASP A 214 -4.34 0.97 24.77
CA ASP A 214 -3.22 0.21 24.19
C ASP A 214 -3.57 -1.27 23.92
N ASP A 215 -4.72 -1.74 24.42
CA ASP A 215 -5.21 -3.10 24.20
C ASP A 215 -5.97 -3.21 22.88
N TRP A 216 -5.65 -4.22 22.09
CA TRP A 216 -6.27 -4.48 20.79
C TRP A 216 -6.77 -5.92 20.67
N TYR A 217 -7.85 -6.09 19.93
CA TYR A 217 -8.35 -7.39 19.49
C TYR A 217 -7.87 -7.67 18.06
N GLY A 218 -7.40 -8.87 17.81
CA GLY A 218 -6.97 -9.31 16.49
C GLY A 218 -5.76 -10.26 16.55
N PRO A 219 -5.26 -10.71 15.39
CA PRO A 219 -5.81 -10.47 14.05
C PRO A 219 -7.12 -11.21 13.80
N GLU A 220 -8.13 -10.53 13.27
CA GLU A 220 -9.36 -11.13 12.77
C GLU A 220 -9.29 -11.20 11.24
N LEU A 221 -9.40 -12.40 10.68
CA LEU A 221 -9.37 -12.60 9.24
C LEU A 221 -10.77 -12.36 8.62
N LEU A 222 -10.85 -11.32 7.82
CA LEU A 222 -11.99 -11.05 6.95
C LEU A 222 -11.77 -11.81 5.63
N VAL A 223 -12.26 -13.05 5.59
CA VAL A 223 -12.08 -13.91 4.43
C VAL A 223 -12.75 -13.28 3.22
N GLY A 224 -11.95 -13.00 2.20
CA GLY A 224 -12.43 -12.45 0.93
C GLY A 224 -12.52 -13.49 -0.18
N PRO A 225 -12.96 -13.06 -1.37
CA PRO A 225 -12.68 -13.80 -2.59
C PRO A 225 -11.16 -13.98 -2.73
N ARG A 226 -10.69 -14.63 -3.81
CA ARG A 226 -9.24 -14.70 -4.08
C ARG A 226 -8.71 -13.28 -4.37
N LEU A 227 -8.46 -12.52 -3.28
CA LEU A 227 -7.96 -11.16 -3.39
C LEU A 227 -6.58 -11.16 -4.01
N MET A 228 -6.39 -10.24 -4.95
CA MET A 228 -5.08 -9.85 -5.42
C MET A 228 -4.41 -8.97 -4.37
N PRO A 229 -3.08 -8.86 -4.36
CA PRO A 229 -2.38 -7.99 -3.41
C PRO A 229 -2.85 -6.53 -3.48
N GLY A 230 -2.83 -5.86 -2.35
CA GLY A 230 -3.25 -4.47 -2.22
C GLY A 230 -4.65 -4.29 -1.65
N LEU A 231 -4.84 -3.16 -0.99
CA LEU A 231 -6.10 -2.76 -0.38
C LEU A 231 -6.25 -1.24 -0.47
N ARG A 232 -7.44 -0.78 -0.87
CA ARG A 232 -7.84 0.62 -0.71
C ARG A 232 -8.82 0.71 0.45
N VAL A 233 -8.46 1.51 1.44
CA VAL A 233 -9.31 1.82 2.59
C VAL A 233 -9.79 3.25 2.46
N VAL A 234 -11.09 3.47 2.50
CA VAL A 234 -11.69 4.80 2.52
C VAL A 234 -12.77 4.84 3.59
N ARG A 235 -13.04 6.02 4.11
CA ARG A 235 -14.04 6.24 5.14
C ARG A 235 -15.12 7.18 4.63
N ASP A 236 -16.38 6.84 4.88
CA ASP A 236 -17.51 7.69 4.55
C ASP A 236 -17.60 8.90 5.51
N PRO A 237 -18.41 9.92 5.21
CA PRO A 237 -18.60 11.07 6.09
C PRO A 237 -19.16 10.71 7.48
N ASN A 238 -19.82 9.56 7.63
CA ASN A 238 -20.35 9.06 8.91
C ASN A 238 -19.29 8.30 9.72
N GLY A 239 -18.13 8.01 9.14
CA GLY A 239 -17.04 7.29 9.79
C GLY A 239 -17.04 5.78 9.55
N PHE A 240 -17.87 5.26 8.64
CA PHE A 240 -17.84 3.86 8.27
C PHE A 240 -16.77 3.56 7.22
N VAL A 241 -16.15 2.41 7.36
CA VAL A 241 -15.04 1.98 6.52
C VAL A 241 -15.55 1.24 5.30
N HIS A 242 -14.98 1.56 4.14
CA HIS A 242 -15.16 0.86 2.88
C HIS A 242 -13.82 0.32 2.40
N LEU A 243 -13.79 -0.96 2.06
CA LEU A 243 -12.61 -1.67 1.58
C LEU A 243 -12.79 -2.02 0.10
N PHE A 244 -11.79 -1.69 -0.72
CA PHE A 244 -11.75 -2.06 -2.13
C PHE A 244 -10.48 -2.83 -2.45
N GLY A 245 -10.60 -3.79 -3.34
CA GLY A 245 -9.50 -4.56 -3.88
C GLY A 245 -9.82 -5.11 -5.25
N LEU A 246 -8.89 -5.87 -5.80
CA LEU A 246 -9.13 -6.71 -6.96
C LEU A 246 -9.31 -8.15 -6.50
N GLY A 247 -10.33 -8.84 -7.01
CA GLY A 247 -10.59 -10.24 -6.70
C GLY A 247 -10.66 -11.10 -7.96
N ARG A 248 -10.07 -12.30 -7.92
CA ARG A 248 -10.24 -13.29 -8.98
C ARG A 248 -11.54 -14.06 -8.76
N ILE A 249 -12.45 -13.94 -9.70
CA ILE A 249 -13.76 -14.56 -9.67
C ILE A 249 -13.79 -15.69 -10.72
N ALA A 250 -14.03 -16.91 -10.23
CA ALA A 250 -14.15 -18.06 -11.09
C ALA A 250 -15.54 -18.13 -11.73
N HIS A 251 -15.60 -18.26 -13.02
CA HIS A 251 -16.84 -18.46 -13.77
C HIS A 251 -16.89 -19.88 -14.33
N LYS A 252 -18.01 -20.56 -14.13
CA LYS A 252 -18.20 -21.91 -14.68
C LYS A 252 -18.10 -21.88 -16.22
N GLY A 253 -17.04 -22.50 -16.76
CA GLY A 253 -16.85 -22.68 -18.19
C GLY A 253 -16.29 -21.47 -18.96
N ALA A 254 -15.89 -20.39 -18.27
CA ALA A 254 -15.44 -19.16 -18.91
C ALA A 254 -14.09 -18.61 -18.38
N GLY A 255 -13.35 -19.38 -17.60
CA GLY A 255 -12.11 -18.93 -16.98
C GLY A 255 -12.33 -17.94 -15.82
N ASP A 256 -11.24 -17.39 -15.26
CA ASP A 256 -11.29 -16.46 -14.14
C ASP A 256 -11.31 -15.01 -14.65
N THR A 257 -12.19 -14.16 -14.11
CA THR A 257 -12.13 -12.70 -14.30
C THR A 257 -11.44 -12.04 -13.11
N VAL A 258 -10.95 -10.83 -13.30
CA VAL A 258 -10.50 -9.94 -12.22
C VAL A 258 -11.50 -8.80 -12.10
N ASP A 259 -12.19 -8.77 -10.98
CA ASP A 259 -13.23 -7.81 -10.68
C ASP A 259 -12.78 -6.83 -9.59
N VAL A 260 -13.31 -5.63 -9.59
CA VAL A 260 -13.27 -4.76 -8.42
C VAL A 260 -14.20 -5.34 -7.37
N VAL A 261 -13.70 -5.56 -6.16
CA VAL A 261 -14.49 -6.09 -5.05
C VAL A 261 -14.57 -5.10 -3.91
N HIS A 262 -15.68 -5.12 -3.20
CA HIS A 262 -16.01 -4.15 -2.17
C HIS A 262 -16.61 -4.84 -0.95
N ALA A 263 -16.21 -4.39 0.24
CA ALA A 263 -16.85 -4.68 1.52
C ALA A 263 -16.98 -3.39 2.32
N ALA A 264 -18.03 -3.23 3.08
CA ALA A 264 -18.30 -2.01 3.82
C ALA A 264 -18.77 -2.29 5.25
N GLN A 265 -18.38 -1.43 6.16
CA GLN A 265 -19.03 -1.31 7.45
C GLN A 265 -20.34 -0.53 7.27
N TYR A 266 -21.42 -0.99 7.88
CA TYR A 266 -22.73 -0.35 7.77
C TYR A 266 -23.34 -0.05 9.15
N GLN A 267 -22.74 -0.61 10.20
CA GLN A 267 -23.14 -0.36 11.57
C GLN A 267 -21.96 -0.58 12.52
N THR A 268 -21.89 0.22 13.56
CA THR A 268 -20.86 0.13 14.60
C THR A 268 -20.97 -1.20 15.35
N GLY A 269 -19.83 -1.85 15.57
CA GLY A 269 -19.75 -3.12 16.31
C GLY A 269 -20.19 -4.34 15.53
N LEU A 270 -20.71 -4.19 14.30
CA LEU A 270 -21.03 -5.31 13.43
C LEU A 270 -19.87 -5.65 12.47
N PRO A 271 -19.82 -6.88 11.96
CA PRO A 271 -18.93 -7.25 10.87
C PRO A 271 -19.16 -6.36 9.64
N LEU A 272 -18.17 -6.29 8.76
CA LEU A 272 -18.35 -5.72 7.43
C LEU A 272 -19.34 -6.57 6.63
N THR A 273 -19.97 -5.97 5.62
CA THR A 273 -20.73 -6.73 4.62
C THR A 273 -19.85 -7.83 4.02
N PRO A 274 -20.43 -8.94 3.57
CA PRO A 274 -19.68 -9.85 2.71
C PRO A 274 -19.09 -9.11 1.52
N TRP A 275 -17.93 -9.55 1.07
CA TRP A 275 -17.35 -9.04 -0.16
C TRP A 275 -18.28 -9.29 -1.34
N HIS A 276 -18.54 -8.27 -2.13
CA HIS A 276 -19.31 -8.39 -3.35
C HIS A 276 -18.52 -7.82 -4.54
N SER A 277 -18.72 -8.42 -5.70
CA SER A 277 -18.14 -7.94 -6.94
C SER A 277 -18.90 -6.70 -7.42
N LEU A 278 -18.14 -5.67 -7.79
CA LEU A 278 -18.60 -4.55 -8.57
C LEU A 278 -18.43 -4.81 -10.08
N GLU A 279 -18.03 -6.03 -10.44
CA GLU A 279 -17.59 -6.39 -11.79
C GLU A 279 -16.34 -5.57 -12.21
N GLY A 280 -16.01 -5.62 -13.49
CA GLY A 280 -14.97 -4.78 -14.09
C GLY A 280 -15.56 -3.90 -15.20
N PRO A 281 -14.84 -2.87 -15.63
CA PRO A 281 -15.25 -2.04 -16.78
C PRO A 281 -15.14 -2.78 -18.11
N ASN A 282 -14.60 -3.99 -18.13
CA ASN A 282 -14.37 -4.84 -19.31
C ASN A 282 -15.14 -6.16 -19.16
N PRO A 283 -16.47 -6.15 -19.12
CA PRO A 283 -17.25 -7.37 -18.94
C PRO A 283 -17.06 -8.32 -20.13
N ASN A 284 -17.28 -9.60 -19.87
CA ASN A 284 -17.35 -10.67 -20.89
C ASN A 284 -16.03 -11.02 -21.61
N SER A 285 -14.88 -10.65 -21.07
CA SER A 285 -13.59 -11.06 -21.64
C SER A 285 -12.59 -11.34 -20.53
N GLU A 286 -12.21 -12.61 -20.36
CA GLU A 286 -11.18 -13.01 -19.39
C GLU A 286 -9.91 -12.18 -19.53
N ASN A 287 -9.33 -12.14 -20.72
CA ASN A 287 -8.09 -11.40 -20.97
C ASN A 287 -8.21 -9.91 -20.64
N LYS A 288 -9.30 -9.26 -21.08
CA LYS A 288 -9.50 -7.83 -20.82
C LYS A 288 -9.78 -7.53 -19.35
N SER A 289 -10.49 -8.40 -18.64
CA SER A 289 -10.76 -8.22 -17.21
C SER A 289 -9.46 -8.26 -16.39
N ARG A 290 -8.51 -9.11 -16.77
CA ARG A 290 -7.21 -9.25 -16.09
C ARG A 290 -6.33 -8.01 -16.20
N GLU A 291 -6.63 -7.12 -17.14
CA GLU A 291 -5.91 -5.86 -17.35
C GLU A 291 -6.53 -4.66 -16.64
N VAL A 292 -7.45 -4.86 -15.72
CA VAL A 292 -7.99 -3.78 -14.89
C VAL A 292 -6.92 -3.29 -13.88
N GLY A 293 -6.77 -1.97 -13.76
CA GLY A 293 -5.87 -1.35 -12.79
C GLY A 293 -6.44 -1.37 -11.36
N PHE A 294 -5.60 -1.10 -10.37
CA PHE A 294 -6.00 -1.08 -8.97
C PHE A 294 -6.96 0.09 -8.69
N PRO A 295 -8.02 -0.09 -7.87
CA PRO A 295 -9.02 0.93 -7.64
C PRO A 295 -8.50 2.10 -6.80
N ALA A 296 -8.87 3.32 -7.20
CA ALA A 296 -8.84 4.51 -6.37
C ALA A 296 -10.28 4.87 -5.99
N ALA A 297 -10.50 5.33 -4.77
CA ALA A 297 -11.85 5.66 -4.30
C ALA A 297 -11.84 6.88 -3.39
N ALA A 298 -12.92 7.67 -3.44
CA ALA A 298 -13.16 8.78 -2.54
C ALA A 298 -14.66 9.05 -2.40
N PHE A 299 -15.03 9.68 -1.30
CA PHE A 299 -16.37 10.19 -1.05
C PHE A 299 -16.48 11.67 -1.39
N ASP A 300 -17.61 12.06 -1.94
CA ASP A 300 -18.02 13.48 -1.96
C ASP A 300 -18.62 13.88 -0.60
N SER A 301 -18.81 15.17 -0.39
CA SER A 301 -19.38 15.71 0.88
C SER A 301 -20.83 15.31 1.13
N ALA A 302 -21.55 14.85 0.11
CA ALA A 302 -22.93 14.39 0.23
C ALA A 302 -23.04 12.87 0.43
N GLY A 303 -21.90 12.17 0.60
CA GLY A 303 -21.84 10.74 0.82
C GLY A 303 -21.90 9.90 -0.46
N GLY A 304 -21.78 10.52 -1.64
CA GLY A 304 -21.60 9.78 -2.91
C GLY A 304 -20.21 9.18 -2.97
N LEU A 305 -20.12 7.88 -3.23
CA LEU A 305 -18.85 7.15 -3.33
C LEU A 305 -18.47 6.93 -4.79
N PHE A 306 -17.26 7.32 -5.13
CA PHE A 306 -16.68 7.14 -6.46
C PHE A 306 -15.54 6.12 -6.42
N VAL A 307 -15.55 5.20 -7.37
CA VAL A 307 -14.47 4.23 -7.60
C VAL A 307 -13.99 4.37 -9.03
N PHE A 308 -12.69 4.53 -9.20
CA PHE A 308 -12.01 4.71 -10.47
C PHE A 308 -11.02 3.58 -10.70
N VAL A 309 -10.94 3.09 -11.92
CA VAL A 309 -9.94 2.10 -12.34
C VAL A 309 -9.44 2.43 -13.75
N ARG A 310 -8.20 2.04 -14.04
CA ARG A 310 -7.73 1.96 -15.41
C ARG A 310 -8.37 0.75 -16.08
N ASN A 311 -8.95 0.92 -17.26
CA ASN A 311 -9.52 -0.17 -18.03
C ASN A 311 -8.49 -0.76 -19.03
N PHE A 312 -8.87 -1.82 -19.74
CA PHE A 312 -8.05 -2.48 -20.76
C PHE A 312 -7.48 -1.51 -21.80
N GLY A 313 -8.27 -0.53 -22.27
CA GLY A 313 -7.82 0.47 -23.24
C GLY A 313 -6.89 1.54 -22.67
N HIS A 314 -6.46 1.38 -21.42
CA HIS A 314 -5.67 2.36 -20.66
C HIS A 314 -6.38 3.69 -20.41
N SER A 315 -7.70 3.75 -20.58
CA SER A 315 -8.50 4.90 -20.15
C SER A 315 -9.03 4.67 -18.75
N VAL A 316 -9.60 5.70 -18.15
CA VAL A 316 -10.24 5.59 -16.84
C VAL A 316 -11.70 5.19 -17.01
N SER A 317 -12.15 4.26 -16.21
CA SER A 317 -13.57 4.00 -15.98
C SER A 317 -13.89 4.25 -14.50
N TYR A 318 -15.12 4.69 -14.24
CA TYR A 318 -15.59 4.93 -12.89
C TYR A 318 -16.98 4.36 -12.64
N ARG A 319 -17.26 4.10 -11.38
CA ARG A 319 -18.55 3.69 -10.88
C ARG A 319 -18.91 4.55 -9.68
N GLU A 320 -20.17 4.91 -9.55
CA GLU A 320 -20.69 5.77 -8.50
C GLU A 320 -21.72 5.00 -7.68
N GLN A 321 -21.62 5.09 -6.38
CA GLN A 321 -22.66 4.67 -5.46
C GLN A 321 -23.44 5.91 -4.98
N GLY A 322 -24.75 5.91 -5.20
CA GLY A 322 -25.61 6.98 -4.70
C GLY A 322 -25.76 6.93 -3.18
N ALA A 323 -26.31 8.00 -2.62
CA ALA A 323 -26.63 8.09 -1.19
C ALA A 323 -27.63 7.00 -0.71
N ASP A 324 -28.36 6.38 -1.63
CA ASP A 324 -29.25 5.24 -1.41
C ASP A 324 -28.52 3.88 -1.33
N GLY A 325 -27.17 3.91 -1.43
CA GLY A 325 -26.34 2.71 -1.44
C GLY A 325 -26.33 1.94 -2.78
N THR A 326 -27.05 2.42 -3.79
CA THR A 326 -27.16 1.74 -5.10
C THR A 326 -25.98 2.08 -5.99
N TRP A 327 -25.30 1.05 -6.50
CA TRP A 327 -24.23 1.20 -7.47
C TRP A 327 -24.78 1.43 -8.89
N ARG A 328 -24.34 2.54 -9.52
CA ARG A 328 -24.62 2.81 -10.94
C ARG A 328 -23.71 1.97 -11.83
N PRO A 329 -24.07 1.73 -13.10
CA PRO A 329 -23.20 1.04 -14.05
C PRO A 329 -21.84 1.73 -14.24
N TRP A 330 -20.82 0.95 -14.63
CA TRP A 330 -19.53 1.51 -15.03
C TRP A 330 -19.69 2.52 -16.16
N ARG A 331 -19.04 3.65 -16.03
CA ARG A 331 -18.96 4.71 -17.03
C ARG A 331 -17.52 4.95 -17.42
N HIS A 332 -17.31 5.38 -18.63
CA HIS A 332 -16.00 5.68 -19.17
C HIS A 332 -15.72 7.19 -19.06
N LEU A 333 -14.54 7.55 -18.57
CA LEU A 333 -13.99 8.90 -18.72
C LEU A 333 -13.24 8.94 -20.03
N SER A 334 -13.73 9.76 -20.99
CA SER A 334 -13.02 10.02 -22.22
C SER A 334 -11.72 10.77 -21.95
N GLY A 335 -10.76 10.65 -22.86
CA GLY A 335 -9.55 11.47 -22.83
C GLY A 335 -8.26 10.66 -22.79
N ALA A 336 -7.33 11.07 -21.92
CA ALA A 336 -5.97 10.57 -21.91
C ALA A 336 -5.85 9.08 -21.55
N ARG A 337 -4.82 8.43 -22.07
CA ARG A 337 -4.36 7.11 -21.63
C ARG A 337 -3.56 7.25 -20.35
N VAL A 338 -3.81 6.37 -19.38
CA VAL A 338 -3.22 6.43 -18.06
C VAL A 338 -2.45 5.15 -17.71
N ALA A 339 -1.50 5.27 -16.80
CA ALA A 339 -0.84 4.17 -16.10
C ALA A 339 -1.69 3.71 -14.90
N ASP A 340 -1.15 2.80 -14.07
CA ASP A 340 -1.89 2.24 -12.93
C ASP A 340 -1.94 3.15 -11.69
N ASP A 341 -1.26 4.29 -11.72
CA ASP A 341 -1.22 5.23 -10.59
C ASP A 341 -2.43 6.17 -10.64
N LEU A 342 -3.39 5.92 -9.79
CA LEU A 342 -4.60 6.73 -9.62
C LEU A 342 -4.69 7.25 -8.19
N ALA A 343 -5.03 8.54 -8.03
CA ALA A 343 -5.38 9.14 -6.74
C ALA A 343 -6.72 9.86 -6.84
N ALA A 344 -7.71 9.40 -6.08
CA ALA A 344 -8.99 10.09 -5.93
C ALA A 344 -8.93 11.00 -4.71
N VAL A 345 -9.33 12.25 -4.86
CA VAL A 345 -9.16 13.32 -3.88
C VAL A 345 -10.49 14.02 -3.64
N ALA A 346 -10.92 14.10 -2.39
CA ALA A 346 -12.06 14.93 -2.01
C ALA A 346 -11.64 16.41 -1.97
N THR A 347 -12.42 17.29 -2.59
CA THR A 347 -12.14 18.72 -2.66
C THR A 347 -12.74 19.52 -1.50
N ALA A 348 -12.27 20.72 -1.29
CA ALA A 348 -12.85 21.64 -0.30
C ALA A 348 -14.29 22.04 -0.64
N GLN A 349 -14.67 21.99 -1.92
CA GLN A 349 -16.03 22.26 -2.40
C GLN A 349 -16.96 21.06 -2.22
N GLY A 350 -16.42 19.91 -1.78
CA GLY A 350 -17.18 18.71 -1.50
C GLY A 350 -17.35 17.77 -2.70
N ASP A 351 -16.70 18.02 -3.83
CA ASP A 351 -16.64 17.13 -4.96
C ASP A 351 -15.44 16.16 -4.88
N VAL A 352 -15.35 15.24 -5.83
CA VAL A 352 -14.21 14.34 -6.01
C VAL A 352 -13.46 14.70 -7.28
N GLU A 353 -12.15 14.73 -7.21
CA GLU A 353 -11.25 14.82 -8.35
C GLU A 353 -10.43 13.55 -8.49
N LEU A 354 -10.05 13.24 -9.73
CA LEU A 354 -9.16 12.14 -10.03
C LEU A 354 -7.87 12.66 -10.64
N TYR A 355 -6.76 12.18 -10.13
CA TYR A 355 -5.42 12.37 -10.70
C TYR A 355 -4.90 11.03 -11.18
N ALA A 356 -4.33 10.99 -12.36
CA ALA A 356 -3.75 9.79 -12.93
C ALA A 356 -2.43 10.11 -13.63
N ARG A 357 -1.43 9.27 -13.45
CA ARG A 357 -0.21 9.38 -14.21
C ARG A 357 -0.49 9.03 -15.67
N ALA A 358 -0.07 9.88 -16.60
CA ALA A 358 -0.21 9.62 -18.02
C ALA A 358 0.60 8.37 -18.42
N ARG A 359 0.07 7.58 -19.36
CA ARG A 359 0.76 6.41 -19.90
C ARG A 359 1.92 6.80 -20.81
N ASP A 360 1.68 7.76 -21.68
CA ASP A 360 2.56 8.11 -22.79
C ASP A 360 3.49 9.30 -22.47
N SER A 361 3.51 9.74 -21.19
CA SER A 361 4.39 10.79 -20.68
C SER A 361 4.64 10.63 -19.19
N VAL A 362 5.55 11.44 -18.65
CA VAL A 362 5.81 11.49 -17.20
C VAL A 362 4.80 12.34 -16.43
N GLY A 363 3.92 13.05 -17.12
CA GLY A 363 2.97 14.00 -16.54
C GLY A 363 1.76 13.33 -15.89
N VAL A 364 0.90 14.17 -15.34
CA VAL A 364 -0.36 13.79 -14.70
C VAL A 364 -1.51 14.41 -15.46
N VAL A 365 -2.61 13.69 -15.51
CA VAL A 365 -3.90 14.16 -16.00
C VAL A 365 -4.86 14.23 -14.84
N ARG A 366 -5.61 15.30 -14.74
CA ARG A 366 -6.66 15.53 -13.74
C ARG A 366 -8.02 15.48 -14.42
N TRP A 367 -8.98 14.81 -13.77
CA TRP A 367 -10.41 14.94 -14.09
C TRP A 367 -11.11 15.57 -12.90
N TYR A 368 -11.94 16.56 -13.18
CA TYR A 368 -12.74 17.26 -12.18
C TYR A 368 -14.12 17.59 -12.74
N ARG A 369 -15.04 17.93 -11.87
CA ARG A 369 -16.35 18.45 -12.23
C ARG A 369 -16.47 19.86 -11.68
N PRO A 370 -16.92 20.84 -12.48
CA PRO A 370 -17.18 22.19 -12.00
C PRO A 370 -18.45 22.31 -11.11
N GLY A 371 -19.10 21.19 -10.85
CA GLY A 371 -20.26 21.02 -10.00
C GLY A 371 -20.75 19.59 -10.07
N ARG A 372 -21.54 19.16 -9.09
CA ARG A 372 -21.93 17.75 -8.88
C ARG A 372 -22.59 17.10 -10.10
N ASP A 373 -23.46 17.85 -10.80
CA ASP A 373 -24.21 17.37 -11.96
C ASP A 373 -23.51 17.69 -13.28
N ALA A 374 -22.34 18.31 -13.23
CA ALA A 374 -21.59 18.66 -14.44
C ALA A 374 -20.85 17.44 -15.00
N ALA A 375 -20.58 17.51 -16.30
CA ALA A 375 -19.72 16.53 -16.96
C ALA A 375 -18.27 16.63 -16.42
N TRP A 376 -17.59 15.49 -16.44
CA TRP A 376 -16.16 15.44 -16.14
C TRP A 376 -15.37 16.23 -17.19
N THR A 377 -14.46 17.05 -16.70
CA THR A 377 -13.55 17.85 -17.51
C THR A 377 -12.14 17.31 -17.31
N GLU A 378 -11.43 17.07 -18.41
CA GLU A 378 -10.03 16.68 -18.40
C GLU A 378 -9.12 17.91 -18.39
N ASP A 379 -8.10 17.89 -17.53
CA ASP A 379 -7.05 18.90 -17.43
C ASP A 379 -5.68 18.23 -17.55
N ARG A 380 -4.92 18.60 -18.58
CA ARG A 380 -3.55 18.11 -18.83
C ARG A 380 -2.47 19.14 -18.43
N ALA A 381 -2.88 20.29 -17.92
CA ALA A 381 -1.96 21.33 -17.51
C ALA A 381 -1.46 21.18 -16.07
N VAL A 382 -1.48 19.96 -15.54
CA VAL A 382 -0.96 19.63 -14.21
C VAL A 382 0.57 19.69 -14.23
N PRO A 383 1.21 20.55 -13.42
CA PRO A 383 2.63 20.92 -13.62
C PRO A 383 3.59 20.00 -12.86
N PHE A 384 3.31 18.70 -12.73
CA PHE A 384 4.19 17.79 -12.01
C PHE A 384 4.29 16.38 -12.61
N ALA A 385 5.37 15.68 -12.28
CA ALA A 385 5.67 14.33 -12.69
C ALA A 385 5.99 13.48 -11.45
N PRO A 386 5.09 12.58 -11.03
CA PRO A 386 5.29 11.76 -9.83
C PRO A 386 6.11 10.50 -10.12
N ARG A 387 6.85 10.05 -9.12
CA ARG A 387 7.38 8.68 -9.14
C ARG A 387 6.23 7.67 -9.09
N PRO A 388 6.35 6.53 -9.78
CA PRO A 388 5.35 5.48 -9.74
C PRO A 388 4.99 5.06 -8.31
N GLY A 389 3.69 4.96 -8.00
CA GLY A 389 3.17 4.51 -6.71
C GLY A 389 3.30 5.51 -5.55
N SER A 390 3.75 6.74 -5.82
CA SER A 390 3.96 7.75 -4.77
C SER A 390 2.81 8.75 -4.61
N MET A 391 1.87 8.80 -5.54
CA MET A 391 0.80 9.80 -5.56
C MET A 391 -0.35 9.40 -4.62
N SER A 392 -0.79 10.33 -3.78
CA SER A 392 -1.89 10.15 -2.83
C SER A 392 -2.63 11.46 -2.57
N ALA A 393 -3.81 11.36 -1.96
CA ALA A 393 -4.48 12.55 -1.42
C ALA A 393 -3.62 13.17 -0.33
N GLY A 394 -3.50 14.49 -0.35
CA GLY A 394 -2.84 15.25 0.71
C GLY A 394 -3.73 15.40 1.95
N PRO A 395 -3.19 15.96 3.04
CA PRO A 395 -3.95 16.12 4.29
C PRO A 395 -5.08 17.15 4.18
N GLU A 396 -4.89 18.23 3.42
CA GLU A 396 -5.95 19.20 3.17
C GLU A 396 -6.81 18.79 1.96
N PRO A 397 -8.13 19.06 1.98
CA PRO A 397 -9.00 18.76 0.85
C PRO A 397 -8.55 19.44 -0.43
N GLY A 398 -8.59 18.70 -1.54
CA GLY A 398 -8.17 19.18 -2.86
C GLY A 398 -6.68 19.22 -3.07
N THR A 399 -5.88 18.74 -2.13
CA THR A 399 -4.42 18.66 -2.29
C THR A 399 -3.97 17.26 -2.69
N VAL A 400 -2.89 17.18 -3.47
CA VAL A 400 -2.21 15.94 -3.87
C VAL A 400 -0.79 15.98 -3.34
N ILE A 401 -0.36 14.89 -2.73
CA ILE A 401 1.01 14.70 -2.30
C ILE A 401 1.63 13.58 -3.14
N TYR A 402 2.88 13.76 -3.54
CA TYR A 402 3.61 12.81 -4.37
C TYR A 402 5.12 12.97 -4.20
N ARG A 403 5.92 12.05 -4.72
CA ARG A 403 7.38 12.23 -4.82
C ARG A 403 7.74 12.64 -6.25
N ASP A 404 8.52 13.70 -6.38
CA ASP A 404 9.00 14.17 -7.68
C ASP A 404 9.85 13.08 -8.37
N LEU A 405 9.61 12.88 -9.64
CA LEU A 405 10.25 11.81 -10.43
C LEU A 405 11.78 11.92 -10.45
N ARG A 406 12.32 13.14 -10.48
CA ARG A 406 13.76 13.38 -10.62
C ARG A 406 14.48 13.52 -9.28
N THR A 407 13.88 14.26 -8.35
CA THR A 407 14.52 14.58 -7.07
C THR A 407 14.17 13.60 -5.96
N ASN A 408 13.13 12.79 -6.12
CA ASN A 408 12.54 11.94 -5.09
C ASN A 408 11.97 12.73 -3.88
N GLU A 409 11.95 14.05 -3.98
CA GLU A 409 11.47 14.91 -2.91
C GLU A 409 9.94 14.84 -2.80
N PRO A 410 9.38 14.74 -1.59
CA PRO A 410 7.94 14.89 -1.40
C PRO A 410 7.50 16.29 -1.82
N CYS A 411 6.44 16.37 -2.59
CA CYS A 411 5.86 17.62 -3.07
C CYS A 411 4.36 17.65 -2.80
N LEU A 412 3.84 18.84 -2.49
CA LEU A 412 2.41 19.11 -2.36
C LEU A 412 1.97 19.97 -3.54
N TRP A 413 0.78 19.67 -4.07
CA TRP A 413 0.17 20.47 -5.12
C TRP A 413 -1.34 20.55 -4.94
N TRP A 414 -1.95 21.64 -5.41
CA TRP A 414 -3.40 21.87 -5.45
C TRP A 414 -3.79 22.65 -6.70
N PRO A 415 -5.04 22.53 -7.17
CA PRO A 415 -5.51 23.30 -8.32
C PRO A 415 -5.37 24.81 -8.10
N GLY A 416 -4.78 25.48 -9.08
CA GLY A 416 -4.47 26.90 -9.01
C GLY A 416 -3.07 27.26 -8.48
N ALA A 417 -2.34 26.30 -7.88
CA ALA A 417 -0.93 26.51 -7.58
C ALA A 417 -0.10 26.60 -8.89
N ARG A 418 0.78 27.59 -8.96
CA ARG A 418 1.63 27.80 -10.16
C ARG A 418 2.66 26.70 -10.35
N ALA A 419 3.13 26.12 -9.28
CA ALA A 419 4.12 25.07 -9.26
C ALA A 419 3.90 24.17 -8.04
N PRO A 420 4.37 22.93 -8.07
CA PRO A 420 4.45 22.09 -6.89
C PRO A 420 5.30 22.72 -5.80
N LEU A 421 4.90 22.50 -4.56
CA LEU A 421 5.61 22.95 -3.38
C LEU A 421 6.46 21.82 -2.82
N PRO A 422 7.79 21.91 -2.88
CA PRO A 422 8.66 20.93 -2.25
C PRO A 422 8.50 20.95 -0.72
N LEU A 423 8.42 19.77 -0.13
CA LEU A 423 8.27 19.60 1.33
C LEU A 423 9.60 19.23 2.01
N GLY A 424 10.70 19.23 1.26
CA GLY A 424 12.00 18.82 1.77
C GLY A 424 12.14 17.32 2.02
N SER A 425 13.35 16.89 2.36
CA SER A 425 13.67 15.51 2.73
C SER A 425 13.39 14.47 1.63
N PRO A 426 14.27 14.37 0.61
CA PRO A 426 14.12 13.40 -0.50
C PRO A 426 14.36 11.96 -0.09
N ASP A 427 14.65 11.69 1.17
CA ASP A 427 14.95 10.38 1.70
C ASP A 427 13.71 9.47 1.75
N GLY A 428 13.93 8.16 1.55
CA GLY A 428 12.90 7.12 1.57
C GLY A 428 12.16 6.95 0.24
N GLU A 429 11.27 5.97 0.23
CA GLU A 429 10.46 5.58 -0.92
C GLU A 429 8.98 5.46 -0.52
N GLY A 430 8.11 5.26 -1.52
CA GLY A 430 6.69 5.08 -1.32
C GLY A 430 5.92 6.38 -1.06
N PRO A 431 4.60 6.26 -0.84
CA PRO A 431 3.72 7.39 -0.65
C PRO A 431 3.95 8.09 0.69
N VAL A 432 3.62 9.37 0.72
CA VAL A 432 3.49 10.16 1.94
C VAL A 432 2.00 10.32 2.24
N THR A 433 1.60 10.13 3.48
CA THR A 433 0.21 10.32 3.92
C THR A 433 0.16 11.33 5.05
N GLY A 434 -1.02 11.84 5.38
CA GLY A 434 -1.11 12.83 6.44
C GLY A 434 -2.53 13.03 6.95
N VAL A 435 -2.61 13.78 8.03
CA VAL A 435 -3.84 14.24 8.67
C VAL A 435 -3.75 15.73 8.93
N ARG A 436 -4.90 16.40 8.97
CA ARG A 436 -5.01 17.83 9.24
C ARG A 436 -5.66 18.13 10.58
N GLY A 437 -5.64 19.40 10.96
CA GLY A 437 -6.32 19.90 12.16
C GLY A 437 -5.65 19.42 13.45
N VAL A 438 -4.35 19.12 13.41
CA VAL A 438 -3.59 18.78 14.60
C VAL A 438 -3.34 20.04 15.40
N ASP A 439 -3.94 20.14 16.57
CA ASP A 439 -3.78 21.29 17.44
C ASP A 439 -2.38 21.28 18.11
N VAL A 440 -1.67 22.40 18.02
CA VAL A 440 -0.45 22.67 18.80
C VAL A 440 -0.58 24.06 19.39
N ASP A 441 -0.83 24.15 20.67
CA ASP A 441 -0.97 25.42 21.43
C ASP A 441 -1.98 26.40 20.79
N GLY A 442 -3.09 25.87 20.28
CA GLY A 442 -4.16 26.65 19.62
C GLY A 442 -3.93 26.93 18.15
N TRP A 443 -2.88 26.39 17.53
CA TRP A 443 -2.60 26.48 16.09
C TRP A 443 -2.87 25.17 15.39
N ALA A 444 -3.56 25.20 14.25
CA ALA A 444 -3.82 24.02 13.44
C ALA A 444 -2.61 23.67 12.55
N TYR A 445 -2.22 22.40 12.57
CA TYR A 445 -1.15 21.86 11.74
C TYR A 445 -1.64 20.69 10.89
N SER A 446 -1.03 20.53 9.73
CA SER A 446 -1.04 19.29 8.96
C SER A 446 0.17 18.48 9.31
N LEU A 447 -0.05 17.20 9.63
CA LEU A 447 0.98 16.25 9.98
C LEU A 447 1.10 15.20 8.88
N LEU A 448 2.32 14.94 8.45
CA LEU A 448 2.68 13.99 7.40
C LEU A 448 3.44 12.81 7.99
N VAL A 449 3.29 11.64 7.38
CA VAL A 449 4.05 10.45 7.75
C VAL A 449 4.57 9.72 6.52
N ARG A 450 5.76 9.19 6.61
CA ARG A 450 6.43 8.39 5.58
C ARG A 450 7.46 7.44 6.16
N SER A 451 7.94 6.48 5.36
CA SER A 451 9.16 5.72 5.65
C SER A 451 10.39 6.47 5.15
N ALA A 452 11.49 6.45 5.92
CA ALA A 452 12.82 6.84 5.51
C ALA A 452 13.51 5.68 4.74
N ARG A 453 14.76 5.91 4.30
CA ARG A 453 15.52 4.91 3.53
C ARG A 453 15.82 3.63 4.31
N ASP A 454 15.96 3.72 5.62
CA ASP A 454 16.19 2.62 6.56
C ASP A 454 14.91 2.05 7.15
N ASP A 455 13.76 2.35 6.53
CA ASP A 455 12.41 1.99 6.94
C ASP A 455 11.96 2.66 8.26
N GLU A 456 12.72 3.59 8.81
CA GLU A 456 12.29 4.36 9.98
C GLU A 456 11.02 5.17 9.67
N CYS A 457 10.08 5.19 10.60
CA CYS A 457 8.90 6.05 10.53
C CYS A 457 9.31 7.51 10.82
N VAL A 458 9.01 8.39 9.87
CA VAL A 458 9.35 9.82 9.95
C VAL A 458 8.07 10.65 9.85
N VAL A 459 7.97 11.63 10.73
CA VAL A 459 6.85 12.59 10.80
C VAL A 459 7.32 13.96 10.34
N GLY A 460 6.50 14.62 9.52
CA GLY A 460 6.66 16.01 9.14
C GLY A 460 5.46 16.83 9.57
N ALA A 461 5.65 18.11 9.87
CA ALA A 461 4.56 19.00 10.22
C ALA A 461 4.75 20.39 9.61
N TYR A 462 3.62 21.02 9.25
CA TYR A 462 3.55 22.41 8.82
C TYR A 462 2.24 23.05 9.28
N ALA A 463 2.24 24.37 9.48
CA ALA A 463 1.01 25.09 9.83
C ALA A 463 -0.02 24.94 8.70
N GLU A 464 -1.27 24.58 9.01
CA GLU A 464 -2.32 24.29 8.03
C GLU A 464 -2.50 25.47 7.06
N GLY A 465 -2.51 25.16 5.76
CA GLY A 465 -2.55 26.14 4.68
C GLY A 465 -1.26 26.95 4.47
N ARG A 466 -0.17 26.63 5.17
CA ARG A 466 1.11 27.35 5.10
C ARG A 466 2.30 26.41 4.91
N ALA A 467 2.14 25.37 4.09
CA ALA A 467 3.25 24.47 3.74
C ALA A 467 4.43 25.21 3.09
N ASP A 468 4.19 26.40 2.50
CA ASP A 468 5.20 27.31 1.96
C ASP A 468 6.18 27.86 3.02
N ALA A 469 5.80 27.86 4.28
CA ALA A 469 6.68 28.26 5.38
C ALA A 469 7.72 27.20 5.76
N GLY A 470 7.64 26.00 5.14
CA GLY A 470 8.53 24.88 5.36
C GLY A 470 7.89 23.76 6.19
N VAL A 471 8.43 22.56 6.00
CA VAL A 471 8.01 21.36 6.75
C VAL A 471 9.13 20.94 7.68
N TRP A 472 8.78 20.76 8.92
CA TRP A 472 9.69 20.22 9.91
C TRP A 472 9.57 18.69 9.88
N TRP A 473 10.71 17.97 9.78
CA TRP A 473 10.75 16.52 9.74
C TRP A 473 11.55 15.95 10.90
N ASN A 474 11.04 14.89 11.53
CA ASN A 474 11.69 14.20 12.63
C ASN A 474 11.44 12.68 12.58
N GLY A 475 12.47 11.89 12.89
CA GLY A 475 12.32 10.45 13.11
C GLY A 475 11.57 10.19 14.43
N VAL A 476 10.65 9.25 14.41
CA VAL A 476 9.90 8.83 15.60
C VAL A 476 10.22 7.38 15.99
N GLY A 477 11.30 6.85 15.42
CA GLY A 477 11.68 5.45 15.60
C GLY A 477 10.68 4.49 14.93
N GLY A 478 10.83 3.21 15.20
CA GLY A 478 10.02 2.15 14.60
C GLY A 478 10.40 1.91 13.13
N ARG A 479 10.55 0.64 12.76
CA ARG A 479 10.85 0.24 11.38
C ARG A 479 9.58 -0.29 10.73
N ALA A 480 9.16 0.35 9.65
CA ALA A 480 7.94 0.05 8.94
C ALA A 480 8.19 -0.92 7.78
N VAL A 481 7.46 -2.01 7.74
CA VAL A 481 7.31 -2.81 6.52
C VAL A 481 6.18 -2.19 5.70
N GLY A 482 6.49 -1.59 4.56
CA GLY A 482 5.53 -0.85 3.74
C GLY A 482 5.28 0.58 4.23
N SER A 483 4.10 1.12 3.95
CA SER A 483 3.76 2.51 4.29
C SER A 483 3.23 2.62 5.72
N PRO A 484 3.77 3.53 6.54
CA PRO A 484 3.15 3.85 7.83
C PRO A 484 1.78 4.49 7.62
N ALA A 485 0.95 4.43 8.64
CA ALA A 485 -0.36 5.08 8.66
C ALA A 485 -0.44 6.08 9.81
N VAL A 486 -1.31 7.07 9.63
CA VAL A 486 -1.59 8.09 10.63
C VAL A 486 -3.08 8.35 10.70
N VAL A 487 -3.59 8.52 11.90
CA VAL A 487 -4.97 8.95 12.14
C VAL A 487 -4.98 10.00 13.24
N ARG A 488 -5.86 10.96 13.10
CA ARG A 488 -6.27 11.89 14.17
C ARG A 488 -7.68 11.52 14.57
N ASP A 489 -7.86 11.12 15.81
CA ASP A 489 -9.16 10.76 16.35
C ASP A 489 -10.01 12.00 16.70
N ARG A 490 -11.24 11.76 17.16
CA ARG A 490 -12.19 12.83 17.52
C ARG A 490 -11.79 13.63 18.75
N THR A 491 -10.90 13.11 19.58
CA THR A 491 -10.36 13.81 20.74
C THR A 491 -9.20 14.73 20.38
N GLY A 492 -8.70 14.63 19.13
CA GLY A 492 -7.52 15.34 18.65
C GLY A 492 -6.22 14.57 18.83
N MET A 493 -6.27 13.38 19.45
CA MET A 493 -5.10 12.53 19.60
C MET A 493 -4.64 12.00 18.23
N VAL A 494 -3.35 12.07 17.98
CA VAL A 494 -2.73 11.51 16.78
C VAL A 494 -2.07 10.19 17.13
N THR A 495 -2.42 9.17 16.33
CA THR A 495 -1.82 7.83 16.42
C THR A 495 -1.12 7.52 15.12
N LEU A 496 0.12 7.07 15.21
CA LEU A 496 0.87 6.48 14.12
C LEU A 496 0.81 4.96 14.22
N ALA A 497 0.80 4.29 13.08
CA ALA A 497 0.92 2.84 13.03
C ALA A 497 1.89 2.40 11.94
N ILE A 498 2.63 1.36 12.22
CA ILE A 498 3.52 0.66 11.28
C ILE A 498 3.19 -0.83 11.30
N LEU A 499 3.43 -1.51 10.19
CA LEU A 499 3.61 -2.95 10.21
C LEU A 499 5.08 -3.20 10.57
N SER A 500 5.33 -3.71 11.78
CA SER A 500 6.68 -3.96 12.26
C SER A 500 7.22 -5.30 11.72
N ALA A 501 8.51 -5.54 11.91
CA ALA A 501 9.11 -6.86 11.70
C ALA A 501 8.36 -7.90 12.56
N GLY A 502 8.22 -9.14 12.03
CA GLY A 502 7.35 -10.16 12.61
C GLY A 502 5.89 -10.02 12.15
N SER A 503 5.63 -9.11 11.19
CA SER A 503 4.31 -8.90 10.58
C SER A 503 3.21 -8.60 11.59
N ARG A 504 3.53 -7.82 12.62
CA ARG A 504 2.61 -7.33 13.65
C ARG A 504 2.49 -5.82 13.53
N PRO A 505 1.26 -5.28 13.58
CA PRO A 505 1.12 -3.85 13.72
C PRO A 505 1.72 -3.38 15.04
N ALA A 506 2.34 -2.20 14.99
CA ALA A 506 2.74 -1.47 16.18
C ALA A 506 2.21 -0.04 16.08
N VAL A 507 1.83 0.52 17.21
CA VAL A 507 1.27 1.87 17.29
C VAL A 507 2.06 2.71 18.27
N THR A 508 2.07 4.02 18.03
CA THR A 508 2.50 5.02 19.01
C THR A 508 1.54 6.20 18.99
N HIS A 509 1.37 6.82 20.12
CA HIS A 509 0.48 7.97 20.29
C HIS A 509 1.30 9.23 20.53
N ARG A 510 0.80 10.36 20.04
CA ARG A 510 1.31 11.66 20.42
C ARG A 510 1.15 11.83 21.93
N GLU A 511 2.16 12.39 22.62
CA GLU A 511 2.12 12.49 24.08
C GLU A 511 1.07 13.46 24.61
N SER A 512 0.70 14.46 23.80
CA SER A 512 -0.33 15.44 24.13
C SER A 512 -1.25 15.69 22.95
N PRO A 513 -2.57 15.78 23.13
CA PRO A 513 -3.48 16.13 22.06
C PRO A 513 -3.40 17.61 21.64
N HIS A 514 -2.74 18.47 22.42
CA HIS A 514 -2.77 19.93 22.23
C HIS A 514 -1.40 20.59 22.16
N SER A 515 -0.33 19.94 22.54
CA SER A 515 1.02 20.53 22.55
C SER A 515 2.09 19.58 22.03
N GLY A 516 3.10 20.13 21.31
CA GLY A 516 4.24 19.39 20.79
C GLY A 516 3.90 18.40 19.68
N PHE A 517 4.94 17.76 19.15
CA PHE A 517 4.88 16.64 18.20
C PHE A 517 5.70 15.44 18.68
N GLU A 518 5.88 15.32 19.99
CA GLU A 518 6.51 14.18 20.62
C GLU A 518 5.56 12.98 20.57
N PHE A 519 6.14 11.81 20.29
CA PHE A 519 5.43 10.53 20.27
C PHE A 519 6.03 9.61 21.33
N GLY A 520 5.19 8.85 21.98
CA GLY A 520 5.58 7.87 22.98
C GLY A 520 6.30 6.65 22.38
N SER A 521 6.51 5.64 23.19
CA SER A 521 7.09 4.37 22.76
C SER A 521 6.16 3.63 21.80
N TRP A 522 6.74 2.83 20.91
CA TRP A 522 5.99 1.92 20.06
C TRP A 522 5.49 0.71 20.86
N HIS A 523 4.22 0.39 20.72
CA HIS A 523 3.56 -0.75 21.35
C HIS A 523 3.08 -1.71 20.26
N ALA A 524 3.39 -3.01 20.41
CA ALA A 524 2.86 -4.02 19.50
C ALA A 524 1.36 -4.22 19.76
N VAL A 525 0.60 -4.40 18.68
CA VAL A 525 -0.86 -4.60 18.69
C VAL A 525 -1.20 -6.08 18.71
#